data_39443f8f77174573b03e474bd9e9d8a6
#
_entry.id   39443f8f77174573b03e474bd9e9d8a6
#
_cell.length_a   1.000
_cell.length_b   1.000
_cell.length_c   1.000
_cell.angle_alpha   90.00
_cell.angle_beta   90.00
_cell.angle_gamma   90.00
#
_symmetry.space_group_name_H-M   'P 1'
#
loop_
_entity.id
_entity.type
_entity.pdbx_description
1 polymer ?
#
loop_
_entity_poly.entity_id
_entity_poly.type
_entity_poly.pdbx_seq_one_letter_code
_entity_poly.pdbx_strand_id
1 'polypeptide(L)'
;MIGPNGAGKSTVLKSIAKQLSPLEGTIRIGGESLDEIHGDALARKMAVVFTERIHSELMTCEDVVATGRYPYTGKFGILSKADYRVVDEAMRLVHVEELKGQNFAKISDGQRQRVMLARALAQEPEILLLDEPTSYLDVKYKLEFLTVLQEMTRKKKLTVIMSLHELDMAQRISDRILCIGRSHCVEKFGRPEKIFTSGYIRRLFGMTAGNFDEGSGMMELEGPKGRPEVFVIAGNGTGRHVFRKLQRSGIPFVTGILYRNDIDYPTAEALAVQVIASEAFEEVPEEQIREARQWMDRCDRVICCRENFGTWDRANAALRTYAKESGKL
;
A
#
# COMPACT_ATOMS: atom_id res chain seq x y z
N MET A 1 7.54 -1.19 -7.40
CA MET A 1 8.40 0.00 -7.29
C MET A 1 7.69 1.07 -6.49
N ILE A 2 8.38 1.74 -5.57
CA ILE A 2 7.86 2.85 -4.77
C ILE A 2 8.78 4.07 -4.87
N GLY A 3 8.25 5.25 -4.57
CA GLY A 3 8.98 6.51 -4.56
C GLY A 3 8.05 7.69 -4.80
N PRO A 4 8.49 8.92 -4.51
CA PRO A 4 7.67 10.11 -4.68
C PRO A 4 7.21 10.33 -6.13
N ASN A 5 6.20 11.18 -6.31
CA ASN A 5 5.76 11.56 -7.64
C ASN A 5 6.89 12.27 -8.38
N GLY A 6 7.04 11.97 -9.66
CA GLY A 6 8.13 12.51 -10.48
C GLY A 6 9.49 11.82 -10.29
N ALA A 7 9.64 10.83 -9.39
CA ALA A 7 10.93 10.15 -9.17
C ALA A 7 11.43 9.33 -10.38
N GLY A 8 10.60 9.09 -11.40
CA GLY A 8 11.00 8.37 -12.61
C GLY A 8 10.51 6.91 -12.69
N LYS A 9 9.56 6.50 -11.83
CA LYS A 9 9.00 5.13 -11.83
C LYS A 9 8.48 4.72 -13.21
N SER A 10 7.60 5.53 -13.79
CA SER A 10 7.04 5.28 -15.13
C SER A 10 8.11 5.33 -16.23
N THR A 11 9.14 6.18 -16.10
CA THR A 11 10.28 6.24 -17.02
C THR A 11 11.04 4.92 -17.03
N VAL A 12 11.32 4.35 -15.84
CA VAL A 12 11.96 3.04 -15.72
C VAL A 12 11.11 1.94 -16.36
N LEU A 13 9.78 1.92 -16.08
CA LEU A 13 8.87 0.96 -16.71
C LEU A 13 8.85 1.10 -18.24
N LYS A 14 8.77 2.33 -18.77
CA LYS A 14 8.77 2.60 -20.20
C LYS A 14 10.11 2.21 -20.86
N SER A 15 11.24 2.37 -20.16
CA SER A 15 12.55 1.90 -20.64
C SER A 15 12.61 0.38 -20.69
N ILE A 16 12.11 -0.33 -19.68
CA ILE A 16 12.02 -1.80 -19.69
C ILE A 16 11.08 -2.28 -20.80
N ALA A 17 10.01 -1.54 -21.08
CA ALA A 17 9.06 -1.83 -22.16
C ALA A 17 9.59 -1.49 -23.57
N LYS A 18 10.85 -1.04 -23.72
CA LYS A 18 11.45 -0.59 -24.99
C LYS A 18 10.70 0.58 -25.64
N GLN A 19 9.93 1.36 -24.86
CA GLN A 19 9.27 2.59 -25.32
C GLN A 19 10.17 3.83 -25.20
N LEU A 20 11.17 3.75 -24.32
CA LEU A 20 12.20 4.78 -24.15
C LEU A 20 13.57 4.10 -24.23
N SER A 21 14.47 4.66 -25.02
CA SER A 21 15.85 4.19 -25.07
C SER A 21 16.63 4.69 -23.84
N PRO A 22 17.37 3.85 -23.14
CA PRO A 22 18.26 4.30 -22.08
C PRO A 22 19.34 5.22 -22.65
N LEU A 23 19.71 6.25 -21.93
CA LEU A 23 20.82 7.15 -22.32
C LEU A 23 22.16 6.42 -22.24
N GLU A 24 22.31 5.57 -21.22
CA GLU A 24 23.50 4.76 -20.98
C GLU A 24 23.12 3.43 -20.33
N GLY A 25 24.01 2.44 -20.46
CA GLY A 25 23.79 1.12 -19.87
C GLY A 25 23.01 0.17 -20.76
N THR A 26 22.68 -1.02 -20.23
CA THR A 26 21.97 -2.07 -20.94
C THR A 26 20.86 -2.67 -20.09
N ILE A 27 19.72 -3.00 -20.70
CA ILE A 27 18.63 -3.75 -20.09
C ILE A 27 18.69 -5.17 -20.63
N ARG A 28 18.59 -6.17 -19.74
CA ARG A 28 18.63 -7.58 -20.14
C ARG A 28 17.39 -8.31 -19.62
N ILE A 29 16.84 -9.18 -20.46
CA ILE A 29 15.71 -10.06 -20.13
C ILE A 29 16.16 -11.49 -20.35
N GLY A 30 16.18 -12.31 -19.29
CA GLY A 30 16.65 -13.70 -19.38
C GLY A 30 18.11 -13.83 -19.84
N GLY A 31 18.94 -12.78 -19.64
CA GLY A 31 20.34 -12.74 -20.06
C GLY A 31 20.56 -12.14 -21.46
N GLU A 32 19.52 -12.01 -22.30
CA GLU A 32 19.54 -11.42 -23.64
C GLU A 32 19.39 -9.89 -23.54
N SER A 33 20.14 -9.13 -24.35
CA SER A 33 20.00 -7.68 -24.42
C SER A 33 18.63 -7.30 -24.99
N LEU A 34 17.95 -6.34 -24.33
CA LEU A 34 16.64 -5.84 -24.80
C LEU A 34 16.73 -5.28 -26.23
N ASP A 35 17.87 -4.70 -26.62
CA ASP A 35 18.08 -4.14 -27.95
C ASP A 35 18.11 -5.22 -29.03
N GLU A 36 18.58 -6.42 -28.69
CA GLU A 36 18.69 -7.57 -29.59
C GLU A 36 17.36 -8.32 -29.76
N ILE A 37 16.40 -8.15 -28.82
CA ILE A 37 15.10 -8.81 -28.89
C ILE A 37 14.22 -8.11 -29.93
N HIS A 38 13.79 -8.87 -30.96
CA HIS A 38 12.85 -8.39 -31.98
C HIS A 38 11.47 -8.08 -31.37
N GLY A 39 10.74 -7.10 -31.96
CA GLY A 39 9.46 -6.62 -31.45
C GLY A 39 8.42 -7.72 -31.20
N ASP A 40 8.24 -8.65 -32.15
CA ASP A 40 7.31 -9.77 -32.02
C ASP A 40 7.70 -10.75 -30.90
N ALA A 41 8.99 -11.01 -30.75
CA ALA A 41 9.50 -11.86 -29.67
C ALA A 41 9.33 -11.17 -28.29
N LEU A 42 9.59 -9.87 -28.23
CA LEU A 42 9.35 -9.08 -27.02
C LEU A 42 7.86 -9.05 -26.68
N ALA A 43 6.99 -8.85 -27.67
CA ALA A 43 5.56 -8.83 -27.47
C ALA A 43 4.98 -10.17 -26.99
N ARG A 44 5.63 -11.30 -27.24
CA ARG A 44 5.25 -12.61 -26.64
C ARG A 44 5.77 -12.79 -25.22
N LYS A 45 6.90 -12.16 -24.89
CA LYS A 45 7.51 -12.28 -23.55
C LYS A 45 6.96 -11.27 -22.55
N MET A 46 6.54 -10.09 -23.02
CA MET A 46 6.23 -8.97 -22.15
C MET A 46 4.90 -8.31 -22.51
N ALA A 47 4.03 -8.16 -21.53
CA ALA A 47 2.81 -7.35 -21.63
C ALA A 47 2.94 -6.10 -20.76
N VAL A 48 2.23 -5.05 -21.18
CA VAL A 48 2.31 -3.73 -20.54
C VAL A 48 0.92 -3.15 -20.35
N VAL A 49 0.65 -2.63 -19.17
CA VAL A 49 -0.52 -1.82 -18.86
C VAL A 49 -0.05 -0.50 -18.27
N PHE A 50 -0.12 0.56 -19.06
CA PHE A 50 0.14 1.92 -18.64
C PHE A 50 -1.15 2.69 -18.41
N THR A 51 -1.06 3.79 -17.67
CA THR A 51 -2.20 4.67 -17.35
C THR A 51 -2.76 5.45 -18.55
N GLU A 52 -2.11 5.35 -19.71
CA GLU A 52 -2.56 6.02 -20.93
C GLU A 52 -3.92 5.47 -21.39
N ARG A 53 -4.89 6.37 -21.62
CA ARG A 53 -6.22 5.99 -22.08
C ARG A 53 -6.18 5.52 -23.52
N ILE A 54 -6.59 4.28 -23.76
CA ILE A 54 -6.90 3.83 -25.13
C ILE A 54 -8.24 4.41 -25.50
N HIS A 55 -8.25 5.28 -26.51
CA HIS A 55 -9.47 5.78 -27.11
C HIS A 55 -9.91 4.79 -28.21
N SER A 56 -10.96 4.03 -27.95
CA SER A 56 -11.57 3.15 -28.95
C SER A 56 -13.08 3.29 -28.86
N GLU A 57 -13.65 4.05 -29.79
CA GLU A 57 -15.08 4.37 -29.79
C GLU A 57 -15.95 3.21 -30.25
N LEU A 58 -15.40 2.27 -31.02
CA LEU A 58 -16.17 1.21 -31.69
C LEU A 58 -15.89 -0.21 -31.18
N MET A 59 -14.88 -0.41 -30.34
CA MET A 59 -14.51 -1.75 -29.86
C MET A 59 -15.35 -2.17 -28.66
N THR A 60 -15.74 -3.44 -28.66
CA THR A 60 -16.25 -4.10 -27.44
C THR A 60 -15.11 -4.41 -26.47
N CYS A 61 -15.46 -4.75 -25.23
CA CYS A 61 -14.46 -5.19 -24.26
C CYS A 61 -13.74 -6.48 -24.73
N GLU A 62 -14.45 -7.39 -25.38
CA GLU A 62 -13.85 -8.59 -26.00
C GLU A 62 -12.84 -8.23 -27.08
N ASP A 63 -13.18 -7.30 -27.97
CA ASP A 63 -12.28 -6.86 -29.04
C ASP A 63 -10.98 -6.28 -28.46
N VAL A 64 -11.09 -5.49 -27.39
CA VAL A 64 -9.93 -4.94 -26.71
C VAL A 64 -9.05 -6.05 -26.12
N VAL A 65 -9.63 -7.03 -25.41
CA VAL A 65 -8.89 -8.17 -24.86
C VAL A 65 -8.27 -9.00 -25.98
N ALA A 66 -9.00 -9.21 -27.08
CA ALA A 66 -8.53 -9.97 -28.24
C ALA A 66 -7.29 -9.36 -28.91
N THR A 67 -7.08 -8.04 -28.81
CA THR A 67 -5.84 -7.42 -29.29
C THR A 67 -4.59 -7.97 -28.57
N GLY A 68 -4.72 -8.51 -27.35
CA GLY A 68 -3.65 -9.21 -26.65
C GLY A 68 -3.11 -10.43 -27.39
N ARG A 69 -3.89 -10.99 -28.32
CA ARG A 69 -3.50 -12.15 -29.15
C ARG A 69 -2.73 -11.79 -30.42
N TYR A 70 -2.62 -10.51 -30.77
CA TYR A 70 -1.93 -10.10 -32.01
C TYR A 70 -0.52 -10.64 -32.17
N PRO A 71 0.33 -10.80 -31.16
CA PRO A 71 1.64 -11.42 -31.32
C PRO A 71 1.60 -12.88 -31.80
N TYR A 72 0.44 -13.53 -31.73
CA TYR A 72 0.24 -14.93 -32.13
C TYR A 72 -0.54 -15.07 -33.44
N THR A 73 -1.11 -13.98 -33.94
CA THR A 73 -1.80 -13.98 -35.23
C THR A 73 -0.81 -13.76 -36.38
N GLY A 74 -1.06 -14.35 -37.51
CA GLY A 74 -0.26 -14.09 -38.70
C GLY A 74 -0.44 -12.67 -39.26
N LYS A 75 0.11 -12.39 -40.44
CA LYS A 75 0.07 -11.08 -41.13
C LYS A 75 -1.34 -10.48 -41.29
N PHE A 76 -2.39 -11.30 -41.27
CA PHE A 76 -3.77 -10.87 -41.43
C PHE A 76 -4.49 -10.57 -40.10
N GLY A 77 -3.86 -10.78 -38.95
CA GLY A 77 -4.46 -10.52 -37.65
C GLY A 77 -5.70 -11.37 -37.31
N ILE A 78 -5.89 -12.52 -38.01
CA ILE A 78 -7.06 -13.37 -37.83
C ILE A 78 -6.90 -14.24 -36.59
N LEU A 79 -7.83 -14.12 -35.63
CA LEU A 79 -7.86 -14.94 -34.42
C LEU A 79 -8.47 -16.32 -34.70
N SER A 80 -7.85 -17.34 -34.15
CA SER A 80 -8.35 -18.71 -34.16
C SER A 80 -9.36 -18.96 -33.04
N LYS A 81 -10.08 -20.08 -33.09
CA LYS A 81 -10.92 -20.53 -31.97
C LYS A 81 -10.12 -20.74 -30.67
N ALA A 82 -8.84 -21.08 -30.76
CA ALA A 82 -7.97 -21.22 -29.61
C ALA A 82 -7.68 -19.86 -28.97
N ASP A 83 -7.45 -18.82 -29.76
CA ASP A 83 -7.24 -17.46 -29.26
C ASP A 83 -8.46 -16.92 -28.52
N TYR A 84 -9.67 -17.15 -29.02
CA TYR A 84 -10.90 -16.75 -28.32
C TYR A 84 -11.08 -17.47 -26.98
N ARG A 85 -10.63 -18.73 -26.84
CA ARG A 85 -10.62 -19.41 -25.53
C ARG A 85 -9.68 -18.74 -24.55
N VAL A 86 -8.50 -18.30 -24.98
CA VAL A 86 -7.57 -17.55 -24.14
C VAL A 86 -8.16 -16.20 -23.74
N VAL A 87 -8.85 -15.50 -24.66
CA VAL A 87 -9.56 -14.26 -24.39
C VAL A 87 -10.62 -14.48 -23.30
N ASP A 88 -11.47 -15.52 -23.46
CA ASP A 88 -12.50 -15.85 -22.48
C ASP A 88 -11.91 -16.21 -21.09
N GLU A 89 -10.82 -16.98 -21.06
CA GLU A 89 -10.12 -17.30 -19.82
C GLU A 89 -9.54 -16.04 -19.17
N ALA A 90 -8.92 -15.16 -19.94
CA ALA A 90 -8.36 -13.92 -19.42
C ALA A 90 -9.45 -12.99 -18.85
N MET A 91 -10.60 -12.87 -19.52
CA MET A 91 -11.73 -12.08 -19.03
C MET A 91 -12.32 -12.67 -17.75
N ARG A 92 -12.39 -14.01 -17.64
CA ARG A 92 -12.84 -14.71 -16.42
C ARG A 92 -11.92 -14.48 -15.24
N LEU A 93 -10.60 -14.55 -15.44
CA LEU A 93 -9.61 -14.37 -14.40
C LEU A 93 -9.71 -13.02 -13.68
N VAL A 94 -10.19 -11.98 -14.37
CA VAL A 94 -10.32 -10.62 -13.81
C VAL A 94 -11.80 -10.20 -13.62
N HIS A 95 -12.72 -11.16 -13.70
CA HIS A 95 -14.15 -10.95 -13.46
C HIS A 95 -14.76 -9.83 -14.32
N VAL A 96 -14.63 -9.96 -15.66
CA VAL A 96 -15.20 -9.02 -16.64
C VAL A 96 -15.95 -9.73 -17.78
N GLU A 97 -16.35 -10.99 -17.60
CA GLU A 97 -17.09 -11.75 -18.62
C GLU A 97 -18.42 -11.07 -19.00
N GLU A 98 -19.08 -10.48 -18.01
CA GLU A 98 -20.34 -9.76 -18.21
C GLU A 98 -20.21 -8.50 -19.07
N LEU A 99 -18.97 -8.02 -19.26
CA LEU A 99 -18.68 -6.86 -20.10
C LEU A 99 -18.36 -7.22 -21.55
N LYS A 100 -18.32 -8.51 -21.91
CA LYS A 100 -17.81 -9.02 -23.19
C LYS A 100 -18.33 -8.24 -24.41
N GLY A 101 -19.63 -8.08 -24.53
CA GLY A 101 -20.28 -7.36 -25.63
C GLY A 101 -20.46 -5.85 -25.41
N GLN A 102 -20.02 -5.31 -24.27
CA GLN A 102 -20.20 -3.90 -23.98
C GLN A 102 -19.15 -3.05 -24.68
N ASN A 103 -19.54 -1.84 -25.06
CA ASN A 103 -18.62 -0.88 -25.66
C ASN A 103 -17.58 -0.42 -24.62
N PHE A 104 -16.29 -0.60 -24.93
CA PHE A 104 -15.17 -0.29 -24.05
C PHE A 104 -15.12 1.21 -23.61
N ALA A 105 -15.59 2.12 -24.46
CA ALA A 105 -15.63 3.55 -24.12
C ALA A 105 -16.71 3.89 -23.09
N LYS A 106 -17.73 3.02 -22.91
CA LYS A 106 -18.90 3.27 -22.06
C LYS A 106 -18.84 2.63 -20.66
N ILE A 107 -17.81 1.85 -20.36
CA ILE A 107 -17.61 1.22 -19.05
C ILE A 107 -16.90 2.15 -18.08
N SER A 108 -17.00 1.88 -16.77
CA SER A 108 -16.31 2.64 -15.73
C SER A 108 -14.78 2.52 -15.81
N ASP A 109 -14.05 3.46 -15.21
CA ASP A 109 -12.56 3.43 -15.21
C ASP A 109 -12.04 2.17 -14.51
N GLY A 110 -12.66 1.71 -13.43
CA GLY A 110 -12.29 0.45 -12.76
C GLY A 110 -12.56 -0.79 -13.62
N GLN A 111 -13.68 -0.83 -14.35
CA GLN A 111 -13.95 -1.89 -15.31
C GLN A 111 -12.95 -1.85 -16.47
N ARG A 112 -12.64 -0.66 -16.97
CA ARG A 112 -11.62 -0.45 -18.02
C ARG A 112 -10.26 -0.98 -17.60
N GLN A 113 -9.83 -0.70 -16.37
CA GLN A 113 -8.57 -1.20 -15.82
C GLN A 113 -8.52 -2.74 -15.81
N ARG A 114 -9.61 -3.41 -15.41
CA ARG A 114 -9.70 -4.87 -15.43
C ARG A 114 -9.70 -5.44 -16.84
N VAL A 115 -10.39 -4.81 -17.79
CA VAL A 115 -10.36 -5.20 -19.21
C VAL A 115 -8.94 -5.06 -19.78
N MET A 116 -8.22 -3.99 -19.43
CA MET A 116 -6.82 -3.82 -19.83
C MET A 116 -5.89 -4.88 -19.22
N LEU A 117 -6.16 -5.30 -17.99
CA LEU A 117 -5.44 -6.42 -17.40
C LEU A 117 -5.77 -7.73 -18.12
N ALA A 118 -7.06 -7.99 -18.45
CA ALA A 118 -7.44 -9.16 -19.25
C ALA A 118 -6.71 -9.19 -20.60
N ARG A 119 -6.62 -8.05 -21.28
CA ARG A 119 -5.84 -7.90 -22.51
C ARG A 119 -4.38 -8.30 -22.32
N ALA A 120 -3.75 -7.81 -21.26
CA ALA A 120 -2.36 -8.15 -20.97
C ALA A 120 -2.16 -9.63 -20.62
N LEU A 121 -3.11 -10.24 -19.88
CA LEU A 121 -3.09 -11.67 -19.56
C LEU A 121 -3.38 -12.56 -20.78
N ALA A 122 -4.24 -12.11 -21.69
CA ALA A 122 -4.51 -12.81 -22.95
C ALA A 122 -3.28 -12.93 -23.86
N GLN A 123 -2.28 -12.07 -23.65
CA GLN A 123 -0.98 -12.15 -24.31
C GLN A 123 -0.11 -13.31 -23.78
N GLU A 124 -0.48 -13.96 -22.67
CA GLU A 124 0.28 -15.03 -21.99
C GLU A 124 1.74 -14.67 -21.76
N PRO A 125 2.04 -13.50 -21.15
CA PRO A 125 3.40 -13.00 -21.02
C PRO A 125 4.18 -13.73 -19.92
N GLU A 126 5.53 -13.70 -20.02
CA GLU A 126 6.45 -14.06 -18.94
C GLU A 126 6.68 -12.88 -17.98
N ILE A 127 6.55 -11.65 -18.49
CA ILE A 127 6.76 -10.40 -17.75
C ILE A 127 5.55 -9.48 -17.95
N LEU A 128 5.02 -8.97 -16.85
CA LEU A 128 3.92 -8.01 -16.84
C LEU A 128 4.38 -6.70 -16.20
N LEU A 129 4.33 -5.62 -16.96
CA LEU A 129 4.64 -4.27 -16.49
C LEU A 129 3.34 -3.50 -16.24
N LEU A 130 3.19 -2.95 -15.04
CA LEU A 130 1.99 -2.24 -14.62
C LEU A 130 2.38 -0.88 -14.03
N ASP A 131 1.85 0.20 -14.59
CA ASP A 131 2.05 1.53 -14.04
C ASP A 131 0.79 1.98 -13.31
N GLU A 132 0.89 2.10 -11.97
CA GLU A 132 -0.18 2.49 -11.05
C GLU A 132 -1.51 1.73 -11.26
N PRO A 133 -1.48 0.38 -11.30
CA PRO A 133 -2.65 -0.40 -11.73
C PRO A 133 -3.83 -0.35 -10.75
N THR A 134 -3.64 0.17 -9.56
CA THR A 134 -4.66 0.22 -8.51
C THR A 134 -5.35 1.57 -8.34
N SER A 135 -4.88 2.62 -9.06
CA SER A 135 -5.28 4.01 -8.82
C SER A 135 -6.77 4.30 -9.04
N TYR A 136 -7.45 3.55 -9.90
CA TYR A 136 -8.88 3.74 -10.24
C TYR A 136 -9.78 2.63 -9.72
N LEU A 137 -9.25 1.71 -8.90
CA LEU A 137 -9.99 0.60 -8.36
C LEU A 137 -10.52 0.93 -6.95
N ASP A 138 -11.76 0.57 -6.67
CA ASP A 138 -12.26 0.55 -5.31
C ASP A 138 -11.61 -0.58 -4.49
N VAL A 139 -11.82 -0.58 -3.18
CA VAL A 139 -11.15 -1.50 -2.26
C VAL A 139 -11.39 -2.97 -2.63
N LYS A 140 -12.63 -3.33 -3.03
CA LYS A 140 -12.98 -4.71 -3.41
C LYS A 140 -12.18 -5.15 -4.62
N TYR A 141 -12.28 -4.39 -5.72
CA TYR A 141 -11.61 -4.73 -6.98
C TYR A 141 -10.09 -4.63 -6.89
N LYS A 142 -9.57 -3.75 -6.04
CA LYS A 142 -8.14 -3.67 -5.75
C LYS A 142 -7.61 -4.97 -5.13
N LEU A 143 -8.32 -5.50 -4.12
CA LEU A 143 -7.95 -6.77 -3.49
C LEU A 143 -8.06 -7.95 -4.46
N GLU A 144 -9.14 -8.04 -5.23
CA GLU A 144 -9.32 -9.06 -6.26
C GLU A 144 -8.20 -9.01 -7.30
N PHE A 145 -7.89 -7.82 -7.82
CA PHE A 145 -6.80 -7.58 -8.78
C PHE A 145 -5.45 -8.08 -8.26
N LEU A 146 -5.09 -7.68 -7.03
CA LEU A 146 -3.83 -8.08 -6.42
C LEU A 146 -3.77 -9.59 -6.13
N THR A 147 -4.91 -10.21 -5.76
CA THR A 147 -5.01 -11.65 -5.57
C THR A 147 -4.76 -12.39 -6.88
N VAL A 148 -5.38 -11.96 -7.98
CA VAL A 148 -5.15 -12.55 -9.32
C VAL A 148 -3.68 -12.47 -9.71
N LEU A 149 -3.04 -11.30 -9.55
CA LEU A 149 -1.61 -11.14 -9.84
C LEU A 149 -0.74 -12.09 -9.01
N GLN A 150 -1.04 -12.22 -7.72
CA GLN A 150 -0.32 -13.10 -6.81
C GLN A 150 -0.48 -14.59 -7.20
N GLU A 151 -1.67 -15.00 -7.64
CA GLU A 151 -1.89 -16.35 -8.15
C GLU A 151 -1.13 -16.62 -9.45
N MET A 152 -1.15 -15.65 -10.39
CA MET A 152 -0.43 -15.78 -11.65
C MET A 152 1.09 -15.88 -11.45
N THR A 153 1.65 -15.07 -10.54
CA THR A 153 3.07 -15.12 -10.18
C THR A 153 3.45 -16.51 -9.64
N ARG A 154 2.62 -17.07 -8.76
CA ARG A 154 2.90 -18.37 -8.13
C ARG A 154 2.66 -19.56 -9.04
N LYS A 155 1.52 -19.58 -9.76
CA LYS A 155 1.10 -20.73 -10.57
C LYS A 155 1.72 -20.73 -11.96
N LYS A 156 1.81 -19.57 -12.62
CA LYS A 156 2.31 -19.44 -14.01
C LYS A 156 3.74 -18.88 -14.11
N LYS A 157 4.42 -18.65 -12.96
CA LYS A 157 5.77 -18.06 -12.90
C LYS A 157 5.87 -16.69 -13.58
N LEU A 158 4.76 -15.94 -13.61
CA LEU A 158 4.72 -14.61 -14.19
C LEU A 158 5.57 -13.66 -13.34
N THR A 159 6.47 -12.93 -13.96
CA THR A 159 7.22 -11.85 -13.31
C THR A 159 6.41 -10.56 -13.43
N VAL A 160 5.99 -9.99 -12.30
CA VAL A 160 5.23 -8.72 -12.28
C VAL A 160 6.12 -7.60 -11.76
N ILE A 161 6.24 -6.52 -12.54
CA ILE A 161 6.89 -5.29 -12.11
C ILE A 161 5.83 -4.17 -12.14
N MET A 162 5.51 -3.60 -10.97
CA MET A 162 4.50 -2.56 -10.90
C MET A 162 4.96 -1.36 -10.07
N SER A 163 4.48 -0.18 -10.43
CA SER A 163 4.55 0.99 -9.58
C SER A 163 3.32 1.03 -8.67
N LEU A 164 3.52 1.36 -7.40
CA LEU A 164 2.45 1.50 -6.41
C LEU A 164 2.63 2.77 -5.61
N HIS A 165 1.50 3.43 -5.32
CA HIS A 165 1.45 4.57 -4.40
C HIS A 165 1.04 4.14 -2.99
N GLU A 166 0.26 3.08 -2.86
CA GLU A 166 -0.19 2.55 -1.58
C GLU A 166 0.93 1.74 -0.92
N LEU A 167 1.57 2.33 0.07
CA LEU A 167 2.73 1.76 0.76
C LEU A 167 2.38 0.48 1.51
N ASP A 168 1.21 0.43 2.14
CA ASP A 168 0.70 -0.75 2.83
C ASP A 168 0.50 -1.94 1.87
N MET A 169 0.00 -1.67 0.65
CA MET A 169 -0.14 -2.69 -0.39
C MET A 169 1.23 -3.14 -0.90
N ALA A 170 2.15 -2.19 -1.15
CA ALA A 170 3.51 -2.52 -1.56
C ALA A 170 4.21 -3.42 -0.54
N GLN A 171 4.03 -3.15 0.75
CA GLN A 171 4.60 -3.97 1.83
C GLN A 171 4.04 -5.40 1.86
N ARG A 172 2.74 -5.56 1.61
CA ARG A 172 2.03 -6.84 1.75
C ARG A 172 2.16 -7.77 0.57
N ILE A 173 2.24 -7.22 -0.65
CA ILE A 173 2.17 -8.04 -1.88
C ILE A 173 3.54 -8.29 -2.53
N SER A 174 4.54 -7.44 -2.29
CA SER A 174 5.79 -7.49 -3.03
C SER A 174 6.77 -8.52 -2.48
N ASP A 175 7.38 -9.33 -3.33
CA ASP A 175 8.56 -10.14 -2.97
C ASP A 175 9.82 -9.28 -2.85
N ARG A 176 9.90 -8.22 -3.66
CA ARG A 176 11.01 -7.26 -3.70
C ARG A 176 10.47 -5.87 -3.97
N ILE A 177 11.10 -4.88 -3.37
CA ILE A 177 10.75 -3.47 -3.55
C ILE A 177 11.96 -2.72 -4.08
N LEU A 178 11.75 -1.97 -5.16
CA LEU A 178 12.69 -1.01 -5.72
C LEU A 178 12.25 0.39 -5.28
N CYS A 179 13.12 1.09 -4.56
CA CYS A 179 12.89 2.45 -4.09
C CYS A 179 13.61 3.44 -5.00
N ILE A 180 12.87 4.36 -5.61
CA ILE A 180 13.44 5.43 -6.44
C ILE A 180 13.25 6.75 -5.68
N GLY A 181 14.37 7.43 -5.39
CA GLY A 181 14.37 8.67 -4.65
C GLY A 181 14.14 9.90 -5.52
N ARG A 182 14.14 11.07 -4.86
CA ARG A 182 14.00 12.38 -5.53
C ARG A 182 15.16 12.73 -6.46
N SER A 183 16.30 12.11 -6.24
CA SER A 183 17.49 12.21 -7.11
C SER A 183 17.36 11.45 -8.42
N HIS A 184 16.21 10.82 -8.69
CA HIS A 184 15.96 9.94 -9.82
C HIS A 184 16.86 8.69 -9.85
N CYS A 185 17.44 8.33 -8.71
CA CYS A 185 18.29 7.17 -8.56
C CYS A 185 17.60 6.08 -7.74
N VAL A 186 18.02 4.85 -7.96
CA VAL A 186 17.64 3.72 -7.08
C VAL A 186 18.38 3.89 -5.75
N GLU A 187 17.64 4.12 -4.67
CA GLU A 187 18.21 4.27 -3.34
C GLU A 187 18.34 2.93 -2.62
N LYS A 188 17.32 2.09 -2.75
CA LYS A 188 17.31 0.75 -2.13
C LYS A 188 16.59 -0.25 -3.03
N PHE A 189 17.04 -1.51 -2.93
CA PHE A 189 16.35 -2.68 -3.50
C PHE A 189 16.42 -3.84 -2.51
N GLY A 190 15.29 -4.45 -2.19
CA GLY A 190 15.28 -5.55 -1.23
C GLY A 190 13.89 -6.09 -0.93
N ARG A 191 13.84 -6.98 0.06
CA ARG A 191 12.56 -7.48 0.61
C ARG A 191 11.85 -6.37 1.38
N PRO A 192 10.51 -6.43 1.49
CA PRO A 192 9.73 -5.44 2.25
C PRO A 192 10.29 -5.18 3.66
N GLU A 193 10.65 -6.22 4.40
CA GLU A 193 11.14 -6.13 5.78
C GLU A 193 12.47 -5.36 5.90
N LYS A 194 13.23 -5.26 4.80
CA LYS A 194 14.48 -4.47 4.73
C LYS A 194 14.25 -3.04 4.26
N ILE A 195 13.13 -2.79 3.62
CA ILE A 195 12.76 -1.48 3.09
C ILE A 195 11.93 -0.69 4.11
N PHE A 196 10.89 -1.31 4.67
CA PHE A 196 10.03 -0.70 5.69
C PHE A 196 10.71 -0.76 7.05
N THR A 197 11.74 0.05 7.22
CA THR A 197 12.51 0.20 8.46
C THR A 197 12.38 1.61 8.99
N SER A 198 12.53 1.76 10.31
CA SER A 198 12.27 3.01 11.03
C SER A 198 12.84 4.26 10.33
N GLY A 199 11.95 5.17 9.98
CA GLY A 199 12.23 6.46 9.37
C GLY A 199 12.71 6.46 7.92
N TYR A 200 12.91 5.29 7.27
CA TYR A 200 13.35 5.28 5.87
C TYR A 200 12.28 5.77 4.89
N ILE A 201 11.06 5.28 5.05
CA ILE A 201 9.92 5.68 4.20
C ILE A 201 9.66 7.19 4.34
N ARG A 202 9.70 7.70 5.56
CA ARG A 202 9.58 9.13 5.83
C ARG A 202 10.63 9.96 5.07
N ARG A 203 11.88 9.51 5.05
CA ARG A 203 12.97 10.19 4.29
C ARG A 203 12.76 10.07 2.78
N LEU A 204 12.46 8.88 2.27
CA LEU A 204 12.25 8.62 0.83
C LEU A 204 11.17 9.55 0.25
N PHE A 205 10.06 9.69 0.98
CA PHE A 205 8.95 10.54 0.53
C PHE A 205 9.10 12.01 0.96
N GLY A 206 10.09 12.32 1.82
CA GLY A 206 10.32 13.66 2.35
C GLY A 206 9.14 14.16 3.16
N MET A 207 8.57 13.31 4.00
CA MET A 207 7.45 13.67 4.85
C MET A 207 7.90 14.64 5.95
N THR A 208 7.33 15.84 5.94
CA THR A 208 7.59 16.90 6.91
C THR A 208 6.52 16.97 7.99
N ALA A 209 5.34 16.40 7.73
CA ALA A 209 4.22 16.35 8.66
C ALA A 209 3.64 14.93 8.72
N GLY A 210 3.01 14.61 9.83
CA GLY A 210 2.45 13.28 10.07
C GLY A 210 3.51 12.22 10.37
N ASN A 211 3.03 11.00 10.58
CA ASN A 211 3.85 9.84 10.86
C ASN A 211 3.44 8.66 9.98
N PHE A 212 4.41 7.80 9.65
CA PHE A 212 4.18 6.54 8.97
C PHE A 212 4.71 5.43 9.88
N ASP A 213 3.81 4.55 10.30
CA ASP A 213 4.18 3.35 11.06
C ASP A 213 4.61 2.26 10.08
N GLU A 214 5.90 2.01 10.01
CA GLU A 214 6.47 0.99 9.13
C GLU A 214 6.04 -0.44 9.49
N GLY A 215 5.63 -0.68 10.72
CA GLY A 215 5.16 -1.99 11.17
C GLY A 215 3.78 -2.34 10.61
N SER A 216 2.85 -1.39 10.64
CA SER A 216 1.47 -1.60 10.16
C SER A 216 1.22 -1.07 8.76
N GLY A 217 2.11 -0.22 8.24
CA GLY A 217 1.90 0.52 6.97
C GLY A 217 0.88 1.66 7.09
N MET A 218 0.50 2.05 8.30
CA MET A 218 -0.49 3.09 8.54
C MET A 218 0.14 4.49 8.58
N MET A 219 -0.62 5.45 8.08
CA MET A 219 -0.29 6.88 8.19
C MET A 219 -1.18 7.53 9.25
N GLU A 220 -0.56 8.35 10.11
CA GLU A 220 -1.27 9.20 11.06
C GLU A 220 -0.94 10.67 10.76
N LEU A 221 -1.93 11.53 10.90
CA LEU A 221 -1.73 12.98 10.81
C LEU A 221 -0.93 13.47 12.03
N GLU A 222 -0.41 14.69 11.97
CA GLU A 222 0.29 15.27 13.11
C GLU A 222 -0.66 15.46 14.30
N GLY A 223 -0.18 15.12 15.49
CA GLY A 223 -0.93 15.33 16.73
C GLY A 223 -1.08 16.81 17.07
N PRO A 224 -2.11 17.19 17.86
CA PRO A 224 -2.29 18.55 18.33
C PRO A 224 -1.17 18.95 19.28
N LYS A 225 -0.68 20.18 19.16
CA LYS A 225 0.41 20.74 19.97
C LYS A 225 -0.14 21.66 21.06
N GLY A 226 0.57 21.78 22.14
CA GLY A 226 0.22 22.69 23.23
C GLY A 226 0.16 22.03 24.61
N ARG A 227 -0.41 22.74 25.58
CA ARG A 227 -0.65 22.19 26.92
C ARG A 227 -1.67 21.07 26.84
N PRO A 228 -1.35 19.86 27.35
CA PRO A 228 -2.32 18.77 27.40
C PRO A 228 -3.53 19.10 28.27
N GLU A 229 -4.72 18.89 27.70
CA GLU A 229 -6.00 19.08 28.40
C GLU A 229 -6.55 17.75 28.93
N VAL A 230 -6.21 16.66 28.29
CA VAL A 230 -6.78 15.33 28.56
C VAL A 230 -5.68 14.32 28.83
N PHE A 231 -5.86 13.53 29.89
CA PHE A 231 -5.09 12.31 30.10
C PHE A 231 -5.94 11.11 29.66
N VAL A 232 -5.37 10.20 28.87
CA VAL A 232 -6.09 9.02 28.37
C VAL A 232 -5.48 7.75 28.95
N ILE A 233 -6.30 6.97 29.66
CA ILE A 233 -5.95 5.61 30.09
C ILE A 233 -6.47 4.64 29.03
N ALA A 234 -5.57 4.03 28.25
CA ALA A 234 -5.89 3.17 27.13
C ALA A 234 -5.06 1.87 27.16
N GLY A 235 -5.11 1.13 26.10
CA GLY A 235 -4.37 -0.11 25.84
C GLY A 235 -5.27 -1.19 25.29
N ASN A 236 -4.64 -2.23 24.72
CA ASN A 236 -5.31 -3.35 24.08
C ASN A 236 -6.27 -2.93 22.94
N GLY A 237 -5.90 -1.92 22.17
CA GLY A 237 -6.67 -1.43 21.02
C GLY A 237 -7.84 -0.50 21.37
N THR A 238 -8.03 -0.15 22.65
CA THR A 238 -9.17 0.67 23.09
C THR A 238 -8.94 2.18 22.91
N GLY A 239 -7.68 2.61 22.73
CA GLY A 239 -7.29 4.01 22.68
C GLY A 239 -7.39 4.67 21.31
N ARG A 240 -7.11 3.95 20.23
CA ARG A 240 -6.96 4.51 18.87
C ARG A 240 -8.08 5.44 18.43
N HIS A 241 -9.33 5.04 18.65
CA HIS A 241 -10.48 5.85 18.26
C HIS A 241 -10.59 7.14 19.08
N VAL A 242 -10.22 7.11 20.37
CA VAL A 242 -10.19 8.28 21.25
C VAL A 242 -9.05 9.21 20.85
N PHE A 243 -7.84 8.68 20.63
CA PHE A 243 -6.69 9.46 20.17
C PHE A 243 -6.99 10.23 18.88
N ARG A 244 -7.56 9.54 17.86
CA ARG A 244 -7.97 10.16 16.61
C ARG A 244 -9.13 11.16 16.78
N LYS A 245 -10.03 10.93 17.74
CA LYS A 245 -11.09 11.88 18.07
C LYS A 245 -10.51 13.15 18.69
N LEU A 246 -9.60 13.03 19.64
CA LEU A 246 -8.91 14.18 20.26
C LEU A 246 -8.08 14.94 19.20
N GLN A 247 -7.35 14.24 18.37
CA GLN A 247 -6.58 14.82 17.25
C GLN A 247 -7.50 15.64 16.33
N ARG A 248 -8.63 15.08 15.86
CA ARG A 248 -9.59 15.82 15.01
C ARG A 248 -10.21 17.02 15.68
N SER A 249 -10.33 16.99 17.00
CA SER A 249 -10.85 18.13 17.79
C SER A 249 -9.78 19.15 18.15
N GLY A 250 -8.52 18.92 17.78
CA GLY A 250 -7.41 19.81 18.12
C GLY A 250 -7.06 19.83 19.60
N ILE A 251 -7.45 18.79 20.37
CA ILE A 251 -7.26 18.71 21.81
C ILE A 251 -5.95 17.98 22.13
N PRO A 252 -4.93 18.65 22.67
CA PRO A 252 -3.69 18.02 23.09
C PRO A 252 -3.92 17.07 24.26
N PHE A 253 -3.32 15.89 24.22
CA PHE A 253 -3.49 14.88 25.23
C PHE A 253 -2.20 14.15 25.58
N VAL A 254 -2.17 13.59 26.76
CA VAL A 254 -1.15 12.63 27.24
C VAL A 254 -1.82 11.28 27.40
N THR A 255 -1.12 10.22 27.15
CA THR A 255 -1.63 8.88 27.36
C THR A 255 -0.59 8.00 28.08
N GLY A 256 -1.08 7.05 28.81
CA GLY A 256 -0.28 6.05 29.48
C GLY A 256 -1.10 5.28 30.54
N ILE A 257 -0.56 4.24 31.09
CA ILE A 257 0.78 3.66 30.76
C ILE A 257 0.54 2.64 29.66
N LEU A 258 1.24 2.77 28.54
CA LEU A 258 1.15 1.83 27.42
C LEU A 258 2.42 0.98 27.37
N TYR A 259 2.26 -0.31 27.13
CA TYR A 259 3.41 -1.14 26.77
C TYR A 259 3.85 -0.84 25.33
N ARG A 260 5.17 -0.86 25.05
CA ARG A 260 5.71 -0.57 23.72
C ARG A 260 5.22 -1.53 22.62
N ASN A 261 4.80 -2.74 23.00
CA ASN A 261 4.20 -3.72 22.11
C ASN A 261 2.67 -3.65 22.04
N ASP A 262 2.05 -2.68 22.74
CA ASP A 262 0.59 -2.49 22.66
C ASP A 262 0.20 -1.96 21.29
N ILE A 263 -0.89 -2.49 20.75
CA ILE A 263 -1.42 -2.09 19.44
C ILE A 263 -1.81 -0.61 19.39
N ASP A 264 -2.09 0.04 20.52
CA ASP A 264 -2.39 1.47 20.62
C ASP A 264 -1.12 2.34 20.59
N TYR A 265 0.06 1.77 20.92
CA TYR A 265 1.30 2.51 21.11
C TYR A 265 1.73 3.32 19.86
N PRO A 266 1.78 2.77 18.63
CA PRO A 266 2.20 3.53 17.45
C PRO A 266 1.31 4.74 17.16
N THR A 267 -0.02 4.59 17.36
CA THR A 267 -0.97 5.70 17.18
C THR A 267 -0.81 6.74 18.31
N ALA A 268 -0.57 6.30 19.54
CA ALA A 268 -0.30 7.19 20.66
C ALA A 268 0.97 8.00 20.43
N GLU A 269 2.06 7.35 20.02
CA GLU A 269 3.35 7.99 19.73
C GLU A 269 3.25 9.04 18.62
N ALA A 270 2.38 8.81 17.64
CA ALA A 270 2.14 9.75 16.54
C ALA A 270 1.28 10.95 16.94
N LEU A 271 0.32 10.79 17.86
CA LEU A 271 -0.76 11.77 18.11
C LEU A 271 -0.69 12.44 19.47
N ALA A 272 -0.14 11.79 20.50
CA ALA A 272 -0.08 12.36 21.84
C ALA A 272 1.07 13.36 21.99
N VAL A 273 0.90 14.34 22.86
CA VAL A 273 1.98 15.27 23.26
C VAL A 273 3.07 14.50 24.04
N GLN A 274 2.63 13.54 24.86
CA GLN A 274 3.51 12.66 25.64
C GLN A 274 2.85 11.29 25.78
N VAL A 275 3.68 10.24 25.63
CA VAL A 275 3.28 8.86 25.92
C VAL A 275 4.13 8.35 27.08
N ILE A 276 3.48 7.87 28.14
CA ILE A 276 4.16 7.17 29.21
C ILE A 276 4.17 5.69 28.83
N ALA A 277 5.35 5.18 28.49
CA ALA A 277 5.52 3.84 27.94
C ALA A 277 6.35 2.95 28.86
N SER A 278 5.96 1.69 28.99
CA SER A 278 6.69 0.66 29.70
C SER A 278 7.18 -0.44 28.75
N GLU A 279 8.20 -1.17 29.14
CA GLU A 279 8.71 -2.29 28.38
C GLU A 279 7.72 -3.47 28.42
N ALA A 280 7.68 -4.20 27.30
CA ALA A 280 6.76 -5.32 27.16
C ALA A 280 7.07 -6.43 28.18
N PHE A 281 6.03 -6.97 28.79
CA PHE A 281 6.08 -8.09 29.74
C PHE A 281 6.85 -7.82 31.04
N GLU A 282 7.16 -6.55 31.32
CA GLU A 282 7.76 -6.15 32.60
C GLU A 282 6.74 -5.45 33.52
N GLU A 283 7.02 -5.47 34.81
CA GLU A 283 6.22 -4.67 35.75
C GLU A 283 6.45 -3.17 35.51
N VAL A 284 5.37 -2.41 35.56
CA VAL A 284 5.45 -0.96 35.40
C VAL A 284 6.20 -0.34 36.60
N PRO A 285 7.33 0.36 36.37
CA PRO A 285 8.08 1.01 37.44
C PRO A 285 7.25 2.06 38.17
N GLU A 286 7.43 2.16 39.48
CA GLU A 286 6.77 3.17 40.34
C GLU A 286 7.01 4.62 39.86
N GLU A 287 8.14 4.86 39.24
CA GLU A 287 8.48 6.16 38.65
C GLU A 287 7.50 6.55 37.53
N GLN A 288 7.17 5.60 36.65
CA GLN A 288 6.20 5.83 35.55
C GLN A 288 4.78 6.03 36.10
N ILE A 289 4.41 5.34 37.18
CA ILE A 289 3.11 5.55 37.85
C ILE A 289 3.06 6.96 38.44
N ARG A 290 4.13 7.44 39.05
CA ARG A 290 4.22 8.82 39.58
C ARG A 290 4.19 9.84 38.45
N GLU A 291 4.90 9.62 37.36
CA GLU A 291 4.86 10.47 36.18
C GLU A 291 3.43 10.57 35.62
N ALA A 292 2.74 9.44 35.48
CA ALA A 292 1.35 9.40 35.00
C ALA A 292 0.43 10.24 35.88
N ARG A 293 0.54 10.11 37.22
CA ARG A 293 -0.26 10.93 38.15
C ARG A 293 0.04 12.42 38.01
N GLN A 294 1.32 12.81 37.87
CA GLN A 294 1.69 14.21 37.66
C GLN A 294 1.08 14.79 36.40
N TRP A 295 1.04 14.01 35.31
CA TRP A 295 0.37 14.42 34.09
C TRP A 295 -1.15 14.51 34.26
N MET A 296 -1.75 13.55 34.94
CA MET A 296 -3.21 13.61 35.27
C MET A 296 -3.55 14.87 36.05
N ASP A 297 -2.70 15.28 37.00
CA ASP A 297 -2.93 16.50 37.80
C ASP A 297 -2.86 17.76 36.93
N ARG A 298 -2.01 17.78 35.88
CA ARG A 298 -1.87 18.90 34.95
C ARG A 298 -2.99 18.97 33.92
N CYS A 299 -3.67 17.85 33.63
CA CYS A 299 -4.77 17.79 32.69
C CYS A 299 -6.09 18.19 33.35
N ASP A 300 -7.01 18.72 32.56
CA ASP A 300 -8.31 19.18 33.06
C ASP A 300 -9.25 17.99 33.30
N ARG A 301 -9.09 16.89 32.58
CA ARG A 301 -9.90 15.67 32.69
C ARG A 301 -9.13 14.41 32.31
N VAL A 302 -9.68 13.27 32.74
CA VAL A 302 -9.19 11.93 32.38
C VAL A 302 -10.26 11.19 31.59
N ILE A 303 -9.84 10.50 30.50
CA ILE A 303 -10.69 9.57 29.78
C ILE A 303 -10.12 8.17 29.99
N CYS A 304 -10.94 7.27 30.53
CA CYS A 304 -10.57 5.87 30.65
C CYS A 304 -11.29 5.06 29.57
N CYS A 305 -10.52 4.51 28.64
CA CYS A 305 -11.03 3.69 27.53
C CYS A 305 -11.27 2.22 27.91
N ARG A 306 -10.98 1.85 29.15
CA ARG A 306 -11.00 0.45 29.60
C ARG A 306 -11.96 0.24 30.76
N GLU A 307 -12.68 -0.86 30.68
CA GLU A 307 -13.56 -1.30 31.78
C GLU A 307 -12.86 -2.32 32.68
N ASN A 308 -12.08 -3.24 32.05
CA ASN A 308 -11.40 -4.33 32.71
C ASN A 308 -9.88 -4.20 32.58
N PHE A 309 -9.18 -4.51 33.68
CA PHE A 309 -7.73 -4.50 33.76
C PHE A 309 -7.23 -5.90 34.12
N GLY A 310 -6.30 -6.41 33.36
CA GLY A 310 -5.67 -7.71 33.63
C GLY A 310 -4.63 -7.64 34.76
N THR A 311 -4.07 -8.79 35.10
CA THR A 311 -3.08 -8.90 36.18
C THR A 311 -1.84 -8.02 35.97
N TRP A 312 -1.39 -7.86 34.72
CA TRP A 312 -0.24 -7.04 34.34
C TRP A 312 -0.57 -5.54 34.21
N ASP A 313 -1.84 -5.19 34.34
CA ASP A 313 -2.34 -3.82 34.10
C ASP A 313 -2.81 -3.13 35.37
N ARG A 314 -2.28 -3.57 36.50
CA ARG A 314 -2.61 -3.03 37.85
C ARG A 314 -2.30 -1.55 37.96
N ALA A 315 -1.23 -1.08 37.30
CA ALA A 315 -0.86 0.32 37.27
C ALA A 315 -1.98 1.19 36.69
N ASN A 316 -2.55 0.81 35.52
CA ASN A 316 -3.66 1.53 34.91
C ASN A 316 -4.96 1.43 35.72
N ALA A 317 -5.20 0.31 36.40
CA ALA A 317 -6.32 0.19 37.36
C ALA A 317 -6.17 1.19 38.52
N ALA A 318 -4.96 1.34 39.07
CA ALA A 318 -4.68 2.31 40.12
C ALA A 318 -4.79 3.76 39.61
N LEU A 319 -4.39 4.06 38.39
CA LEU A 319 -4.58 5.37 37.76
C LEU A 319 -6.08 5.71 37.59
N ARG A 320 -6.88 4.72 37.16
CA ARG A 320 -8.34 4.93 37.08
C ARG A 320 -8.97 5.25 38.43
N THR A 321 -8.55 4.56 39.48
CA THR A 321 -9.01 4.84 40.86
C THR A 321 -8.62 6.26 41.27
N TYR A 322 -7.36 6.62 41.04
CA TYR A 322 -6.86 7.98 41.30
C TYR A 322 -7.67 9.06 40.55
N ALA A 323 -8.00 8.82 39.26
CA ALA A 323 -8.80 9.73 38.45
C ALA A 323 -10.21 9.95 39.05
N LYS A 324 -10.84 8.89 39.59
CA LYS A 324 -12.14 8.96 40.27
C LYS A 324 -12.06 9.76 41.56
N GLU A 325 -11.04 9.48 42.37
CA GLU A 325 -10.85 10.17 43.68
C GLU A 325 -10.54 11.67 43.50
N SER A 326 -9.84 12.04 42.42
CA SER A 326 -9.56 13.43 42.07
C SER A 326 -10.69 14.14 41.34
N GLY A 327 -11.80 13.44 41.02
CA GLY A 327 -12.98 14.02 40.36
C GLY A 327 -12.72 14.38 38.87
N LYS A 328 -11.74 13.79 38.23
CA LYS A 328 -11.33 14.09 36.83
C LYS A 328 -11.79 13.06 35.80
N LEU A 329 -12.34 11.92 36.23
CA LEU A 329 -12.78 10.84 35.34
C LEU A 329 -14.11 11.17 34.68
#